data_790238d2f91b70ee24e66588a744a223
#
_entry.id   790238d2f91b70ee24e66588a744a223
#
_cell.length_a   1.000
_cell.length_b   1.000
_cell.length_c   1.000
_cell.angle_alpha   90.00
_cell.angle_beta   90.00
_cell.angle_gamma   90.00
#
_symmetry.space_group_name_H-M   'P 1'
#
loop_
_entity.id
_entity.type
_entity.pdbx_description
1 polymer ?
#
loop_
_entity_poly.entity_id
_entity_poly.type
_entity_poly.pdbx_seq_one_letter_code
_entity_poly.pdbx_strand_id
1 'polypeptide(L)'
;MKHIQDFSARYVLPTIEEKTAYGFKRLDPYTKLFEERIIFMGQPIDDTVANDVMAQLLTLESMDPDRDIMIYINSPGGSFTALTAIYDTMQFVRPDISTICLGQAASAAAVILAGGAKGKRYALEHSRILIH
;
A
#
# COMPACT_ATOMS: atom_id res chain seq x y z
N MET A 1 -21.23 -24.76 -1.28
CA MET A 1 -21.06 -24.05 -1.30
C MET A 1 -20.17 -23.69 -1.59
N LYS A 2 -20.03 -23.35 -1.95
CA LYS A 2 -19.28 -22.97 -2.19
C LYS A 2 -19.07 -21.98 -2.24
N HIS A 3 -19.22 -21.41 -2.36
CA HIS A 3 -18.93 -20.44 -2.25
C HIS A 3 -19.03 -19.69 -1.36
N ILE A 4 -19.26 -19.92 -1.27
CA ILE A 4 -19.35 -19.30 -0.19
C ILE A 4 -18.17 -18.86 0.25
N GLN A 5 -17.24 -19.63 0.14
CA GLN A 5 -16.10 -19.25 0.59
C GLN A 5 -15.67 -18.08 -0.11
N ASP A 6 -16.03 -17.96 -1.28
CA ASP A 6 -15.65 -16.86 -2.00
C ASP A 6 -16.17 -15.69 -1.44
N PHE A 7 -17.31 -15.71 -0.94
CA PHE A 7 -17.89 -14.65 -0.48
C PHE A 7 -17.62 -14.36 0.83
N SER A 8 -17.47 -15.35 1.56
CA SER A 8 -17.25 -15.12 2.89
C SER A 8 -16.02 -14.32 2.95
N ALA A 9 -15.22 -14.56 1.99
CA ALA A 9 -13.96 -13.99 2.08
C ALA A 9 -13.99 -12.60 1.66
N ARG A 10 -15.14 -12.15 1.16
CA ARG A 10 -15.02 -10.89 0.74
C ARG A 10 -16.32 -10.32 0.65
N TYR A 11 -16.37 -9.09 0.81
CA TYR A 11 -17.56 -8.36 0.58
C TYR A 11 -17.30 -7.46 -0.59
N VAL A 12 -18.35 -6.90 -1.12
CA VAL A 12 -18.23 -6.02 -2.26
C VAL A 12 -17.76 -4.67 -1.80
N LEU A 13 -16.71 -4.16 -2.41
CA LEU A 13 -16.23 -2.84 -2.08
C LEU A 13 -17.23 -1.78 -2.52
N PRO A 14 -17.41 -0.73 -1.76
CA PRO A 14 -18.30 0.34 -2.18
C PRO A 14 -17.74 1.04 -3.41
N THR A 15 -18.65 1.51 -4.25
CA THR A 15 -18.30 2.27 -5.44
C THR A 15 -18.40 3.75 -5.12
N ILE A 16 -17.39 4.50 -5.52
CA ILE A 16 -17.37 5.93 -5.36
C ILE A 16 -17.61 6.55 -6.73
N GLU A 17 -18.55 7.50 -6.80
CA GLU A 17 -18.79 8.21 -8.04
C GLU A 17 -18.28 9.62 -7.92
N GLU A 18 -17.51 10.05 -8.89
CA GLU A 18 -17.00 11.42 -8.91
C GLU A 18 -17.46 12.10 -10.18
N LYS A 19 -17.95 13.35 -10.05
CA LYS A 19 -18.36 14.11 -11.18
C LYS A 19 -17.12 14.65 -11.89
N THR A 20 -17.10 14.53 -13.21
CA THR A 20 -16.00 15.04 -14.02
C THR A 20 -16.57 15.99 -15.08
N ALA A 21 -15.70 16.60 -15.86
CA ALA A 21 -16.12 17.49 -16.93
C ALA A 21 -16.96 16.78 -17.99
N TYR A 22 -16.81 15.46 -18.09
CA TYR A 22 -17.49 14.69 -19.13
C TYR A 22 -18.52 13.72 -18.57
N GLY A 23 -18.91 13.85 -17.32
CA GLY A 23 -19.88 12.95 -16.69
C GLY A 23 -19.41 12.49 -15.33
N PHE A 24 -19.53 11.18 -15.07
CA PHE A 24 -19.13 10.61 -13.80
C PHE A 24 -18.13 9.49 -14.03
N LYS A 25 -17.22 9.32 -13.08
CA LYS A 25 -16.34 8.15 -13.10
C LYS A 25 -16.56 7.37 -11.82
N ARG A 26 -16.38 6.07 -11.91
CA ARG A 26 -16.56 5.18 -10.79
C ARG A 26 -15.24 4.60 -10.35
N LEU A 27 -15.01 4.58 -9.05
CA LEU A 27 -13.78 4.10 -8.46
C LEU A 27 -14.10 3.24 -7.27
N ASP A 28 -13.23 2.29 -6.96
CA ASP A 28 -13.26 1.67 -5.65
C ASP A 28 -12.36 2.49 -4.71
N PRO A 29 -12.41 2.24 -3.39
CA PRO A 29 -11.60 3.02 -2.46
C PRO A 29 -10.10 2.91 -2.69
N TYR A 30 -9.60 1.75 -3.13
CA TYR A 30 -8.16 1.57 -3.36
C TYR A 30 -7.69 2.43 -4.53
N THR A 31 -8.48 2.48 -5.60
CA THR A 31 -8.17 3.31 -6.75
C THR A 31 -8.20 4.78 -6.37
N LYS A 32 -9.16 5.16 -5.54
CA LYS A 32 -9.26 6.55 -5.08
C LYS A 32 -8.01 6.93 -4.27
N LEU A 33 -7.55 6.06 -3.38
CA LEU A 33 -6.34 6.32 -2.62
C LEU A 33 -5.14 6.45 -3.56
N PHE A 34 -5.06 5.57 -4.55
CA PHE A 34 -3.97 5.60 -5.50
C PHE A 34 -3.91 6.95 -6.24
N GLU A 35 -5.06 7.51 -6.58
CA GLU A 35 -5.09 8.82 -7.22
C GLU A 35 -4.51 9.91 -6.33
N GLU A 36 -4.56 9.71 -5.01
CA GLU A 36 -3.98 10.63 -4.05
C GLU A 36 -2.53 10.28 -3.70
N ARG A 37 -1.93 9.39 -4.48
CA ARG A 37 -0.55 8.92 -4.33
C ARG A 37 -0.36 8.09 -3.05
N ILE A 38 -1.40 7.34 -2.67
CA ILE A 38 -1.39 6.48 -1.51
C ILE A 38 -1.51 5.04 -1.96
N ILE A 39 -0.58 4.20 -1.53
CA ILE A 39 -0.61 2.77 -1.74
C ILE A 39 -1.02 2.11 -0.44
N PHE A 40 -2.11 1.35 -0.44
CA PHE A 40 -2.56 0.69 0.77
C PHE A 40 -2.10 -0.77 0.76
N MET A 41 -1.20 -1.12 1.67
CA MET A 41 -0.68 -2.47 1.77
C MET A 41 -1.30 -3.11 3.00
N GLY A 42 -2.43 -3.76 2.82
CA GLY A 42 -3.26 -4.26 3.89
C GLY A 42 -3.41 -5.76 3.94
N GLN A 43 -2.37 -6.51 3.55
CA GLN A 43 -2.46 -7.96 3.49
C GLN A 43 -1.09 -8.58 3.67
N PRO A 44 -1.00 -9.91 3.86
CA PRO A 44 0.29 -10.57 3.92
C PRO A 44 1.11 -10.28 2.66
N ILE A 45 2.41 -10.19 2.82
CA ILE A 45 3.31 -9.80 1.72
C ILE A 45 3.81 -11.06 1.02
N ASP A 46 3.36 -11.25 -0.21
CA ASP A 46 3.82 -12.33 -1.07
C ASP A 46 4.30 -11.72 -2.39
N ASP A 47 4.66 -12.56 -3.35
CA ASP A 47 5.19 -12.07 -4.62
C ASP A 47 4.17 -11.26 -5.40
N THR A 48 2.89 -11.63 -5.32
CA THR A 48 1.84 -10.89 -6.01
C THR A 48 1.70 -9.48 -5.42
N VAL A 49 1.66 -9.39 -4.10
CA VAL A 49 1.58 -8.10 -3.42
C VAL A 49 2.81 -7.26 -3.74
N ALA A 50 3.99 -7.88 -3.74
CA ALA A 50 5.22 -7.16 -4.06
C ALA A 50 5.19 -6.59 -5.46
N ASN A 51 4.75 -7.40 -6.43
CA ASN A 51 4.66 -6.93 -7.81
C ASN A 51 3.66 -5.78 -7.94
N ASP A 52 2.53 -5.87 -7.25
CA ASP A 52 1.53 -4.81 -7.29
C ASP A 52 2.05 -3.51 -6.69
N VAL A 53 2.73 -3.60 -5.56
CA VAL A 53 3.29 -2.42 -4.90
C VAL A 53 4.38 -1.79 -5.76
N MET A 54 5.27 -2.61 -6.33
CA MET A 54 6.32 -2.11 -7.21
C MET A 54 5.74 -1.41 -8.43
N ALA A 55 4.71 -2.02 -9.04
CA ALA A 55 4.08 -1.41 -10.21
C ALA A 55 3.44 -0.08 -9.86
N GLN A 56 2.81 0.02 -8.69
CA GLN A 56 2.21 1.26 -8.24
C GLN A 56 3.27 2.33 -7.97
N LEU A 57 4.38 1.96 -7.33
CA LEU A 57 5.46 2.91 -7.07
C LEU A 57 6.04 3.46 -8.37
N LEU A 58 6.29 2.57 -9.32
CA LEU A 58 6.86 2.99 -10.61
C LEU A 58 5.87 3.84 -11.41
N THR A 59 4.58 3.52 -11.33
CA THR A 59 3.55 4.30 -12.02
C THR A 59 3.44 5.70 -11.42
N LEU A 60 3.42 5.77 -10.08
CA LEU A 60 3.31 7.08 -9.42
C LEU A 60 4.54 7.95 -9.67
N GLU A 61 5.72 7.32 -9.74
CA GLU A 61 6.92 8.05 -10.09
C GLU A 61 6.81 8.62 -11.50
N SER A 62 6.30 7.84 -12.44
CA SER A 62 6.19 8.30 -13.82
C SER A 62 5.18 9.45 -13.96
N MET A 63 4.17 9.47 -13.10
CA MET A 63 3.15 10.51 -13.14
C MET A 63 3.65 11.84 -12.59
N ASP A 64 4.43 11.79 -11.52
CA ASP A 64 5.04 12.98 -10.92
C ASP A 64 6.25 12.56 -10.08
N PRO A 65 7.45 12.68 -10.60
CA PRO A 65 8.64 12.22 -9.87
C PRO A 65 9.05 13.12 -8.70
N ASP A 66 8.38 14.25 -8.52
CA ASP A 66 8.80 15.21 -7.50
C ASP A 66 7.88 15.24 -6.27
N ARG A 67 6.77 14.52 -6.31
CA ARG A 67 5.85 14.49 -5.17
C ARG A 67 5.98 13.21 -4.39
N ASP A 68 5.86 13.32 -3.07
CA ASP A 68 5.94 12.16 -2.18
C ASP A 68 4.88 11.12 -2.51
N ILE A 69 5.21 9.87 -2.22
CA ILE A 69 4.28 8.75 -2.30
C ILE A 69 4.13 8.24 -0.87
N MET A 70 2.91 7.86 -0.48
CA MET A 70 2.69 7.34 0.84
C MET A 70 2.27 5.88 0.79
N ILE A 71 2.85 5.06 1.66
CA ILE A 71 2.41 3.68 1.82
C ILE A 71 1.76 3.54 3.19
N TYR A 72 0.49 3.14 3.20
CA TYR A 72 -0.26 2.83 4.40
C TYR A 72 -0.08 1.33 4.63
N ILE A 73 0.32 0.95 5.84
CA ILE A 73 0.69 -0.43 6.13
C ILE A 73 -0.17 -1.03 7.24
N ASN A 74 -0.83 -2.14 6.92
CA ASN A 74 -1.53 -2.95 7.90
C ASN A 74 -1.31 -4.40 7.50
N SER A 75 -0.18 -4.98 7.91
CA SER A 75 0.25 -6.28 7.42
C SER A 75 0.97 -7.08 8.48
N PRO A 76 0.72 -8.40 8.54
CA PRO A 76 1.45 -9.29 9.45
C PRO A 76 2.85 -9.66 8.92
N GLY A 77 3.23 -9.18 7.74
CA GLY A 77 4.50 -9.53 7.13
C GLY A 77 4.36 -10.60 6.08
N GLY A 78 5.42 -11.30 5.79
CA GLY A 78 5.41 -12.33 4.77
C GLY A 78 6.79 -12.68 4.24
N SER A 79 6.87 -12.89 2.94
CA SER A 79 8.07 -13.37 2.29
C SER A 79 9.24 -12.39 2.35
N PHE A 80 10.43 -12.89 2.64
CA PHE A 80 11.63 -12.06 2.69
C PHE A 80 12.01 -11.55 1.31
N THR A 81 11.88 -12.36 0.26
CA THR A 81 12.21 -11.91 -1.09
C THR A 81 11.21 -10.86 -1.57
N ALA A 82 9.94 -11.02 -1.21
CA ALA A 82 8.92 -10.01 -1.54
C ALA A 82 9.23 -8.71 -0.81
N LEU A 83 9.66 -8.80 0.46
CA LEU A 83 10.06 -7.63 1.22
C LEU A 83 11.18 -6.88 0.53
N THR A 84 12.25 -7.59 0.12
CA THR A 84 13.40 -6.92 -0.47
C THR A 84 13.03 -6.25 -1.79
N ALA A 85 12.15 -6.87 -2.57
CA ALA A 85 11.70 -6.28 -3.82
C ALA A 85 11.00 -4.94 -3.58
N ILE A 86 10.11 -4.89 -2.59
CA ILE A 86 9.42 -3.64 -2.26
C ILE A 86 10.40 -2.62 -1.69
N TYR A 87 11.22 -3.05 -0.74
CA TYR A 87 12.16 -2.14 -0.07
C TYR A 87 13.11 -1.50 -1.08
N ASP A 88 13.69 -2.31 -1.96
CA ASP A 88 14.62 -1.79 -2.95
C ASP A 88 13.94 -0.83 -3.91
N THR A 89 12.71 -1.12 -4.31
CA THR A 89 11.96 -0.22 -5.19
C THR A 89 11.67 1.10 -4.50
N MET A 90 11.34 1.07 -3.19
CA MET A 90 11.13 2.30 -2.42
C MET A 90 12.38 3.17 -2.42
N GLN A 91 13.56 2.56 -2.37
CA GLN A 91 14.82 3.29 -2.37
C GLN A 91 15.22 3.75 -3.77
N PHE A 92 14.78 3.02 -4.78
CA PHE A 92 15.13 3.28 -6.17
C PHE A 92 14.38 4.45 -6.79
N VAL A 93 13.10 4.59 -6.48
CA VAL A 93 12.29 5.64 -7.11
C VAL A 93 12.70 7.02 -6.60
N ARG A 94 12.48 8.02 -7.43
CA ARG A 94 12.90 9.38 -7.09
C ARG A 94 12.08 10.04 -5.99
N PRO A 95 10.74 9.91 -5.96
CA PRO A 95 9.97 10.51 -4.88
C PRO A 95 10.34 9.94 -3.52
N ASP A 96 10.26 10.76 -2.48
CA ASP A 96 10.37 10.25 -1.12
C ASP A 96 9.16 9.38 -0.85
N ILE A 97 9.39 8.26 -0.15
CA ILE A 97 8.31 7.39 0.26
C ILE A 97 8.04 7.64 1.74
N SER A 98 6.82 8.08 2.04
CA SER A 98 6.38 8.22 3.42
C SER A 98 5.64 6.95 3.81
N THR A 99 5.80 6.49 5.04
CA THR A 99 5.13 5.27 5.50
C THR A 99 4.35 5.53 6.77
N ILE A 100 3.22 4.85 6.92
CA ILE A 100 2.44 4.97 8.15
C ILE A 100 1.84 3.61 8.50
N CYS A 101 1.99 3.19 9.74
CA CYS A 101 1.41 1.96 10.25
C CYS A 101 0.01 2.22 10.76
N LEU A 102 -0.97 1.46 10.22
CA LEU A 102 -2.34 1.44 10.67
C LEU A 102 -2.59 0.00 11.11
N GLY A 103 -3.01 -0.20 12.33
CA GLY A 103 -3.23 -1.56 12.82
C GLY A 103 -1.94 -2.24 13.21
N GLN A 104 -1.27 -2.88 12.26
CA GLN A 104 0.01 -3.51 12.59
C GLN A 104 1.00 -3.49 11.42
N ALA A 105 2.26 -3.53 11.78
CA ALA A 105 3.34 -3.79 10.83
C ALA A 105 4.28 -4.77 11.52
N ALA A 106 4.19 -6.03 11.13
CA ALA A 106 4.95 -7.10 11.77
C ALA A 106 5.95 -7.69 10.80
N SER A 107 7.13 -8.06 11.32
CA SER A 107 8.15 -8.80 10.56
C SER A 107 8.55 -8.02 9.29
N ALA A 108 8.36 -8.58 8.11
CA ALA A 108 8.71 -7.94 6.85
C ALA A 108 8.02 -6.57 6.70
N ALA A 109 6.79 -6.44 7.18
CA ALA A 109 6.07 -5.17 7.10
C ALA A 109 6.70 -4.10 7.98
N ALA A 110 7.30 -4.48 9.10
CA ALA A 110 8.01 -3.54 9.96
C ALA A 110 9.25 -2.98 9.26
N VAL A 111 9.91 -3.80 8.45
CA VAL A 111 11.07 -3.35 7.68
C VAL A 111 10.64 -2.37 6.60
N ILE A 112 9.51 -2.62 5.94
CA ILE A 112 9.00 -1.69 4.95
C ILE A 112 8.64 -0.35 5.61
N LEU A 113 8.01 -0.40 6.78
CA LEU A 113 7.69 0.82 7.53
C LEU A 113 8.98 1.61 7.82
N ALA A 114 10.02 0.91 8.26
CA ALA A 114 11.30 1.54 8.56
C ALA A 114 12.01 2.06 7.32
N GLY A 115 11.64 1.55 6.15
CA GLY A 115 12.23 1.97 4.88
C GLY A 115 11.71 3.29 4.33
N GLY A 116 10.74 3.90 4.99
CA GLY A 116 10.27 5.22 4.60
C GLY A 116 11.36 6.27 4.77
N ALA A 117 11.20 7.40 4.09
CA ALA A 117 12.18 8.47 4.15
C ALA A 117 12.31 9.00 5.57
N LYS A 118 13.53 9.42 5.92
CA LYS A 118 13.79 9.92 7.27
C LYS A 118 12.87 11.09 7.57
N GLY A 119 12.22 11.05 8.73
CA GLY A 119 11.28 12.08 9.14
C GLY A 119 9.89 11.92 8.55
N LYS A 120 9.68 10.90 7.73
CA LYS A 120 8.39 10.67 7.06
C LYS A 120 7.84 9.27 7.37
N ARG A 121 8.11 8.77 8.56
CA ARG A 121 7.65 7.47 9.02
C ARG A 121 6.77 7.67 10.22
N TYR A 122 5.56 7.12 10.17
CA TYR A 122 4.54 7.40 11.18
C TYR A 122 3.86 6.11 11.65
N ALA A 123 3.22 6.18 12.78
CA ALA A 123 2.40 5.10 13.29
C ALA A 123 1.21 5.70 14.03
N LEU A 124 0.04 5.11 13.86
CA LEU A 124 -1.13 5.56 14.62
C LEU A 124 -0.98 5.11 16.06
N GLU A 125 -1.68 5.80 16.94
CA GLU A 125 -1.48 5.67 18.38
C GLU A 125 -1.58 4.25 18.91
N HIS A 126 -2.52 3.46 18.45
CA HIS A 126 -2.74 2.11 18.94
C HIS A 126 -2.25 1.02 18.00
N SER A 127 -1.41 1.39 17.03
CA SER A 127 -0.88 0.39 16.10
C SER A 127 0.22 -0.42 16.76
N ARG A 128 0.48 -1.59 16.19
CA ARG A 128 1.53 -2.48 16.70
C ARG A 128 2.63 -2.62 15.67
N ILE A 129 3.85 -2.50 16.14
CA ILE A 129 5.03 -2.73 15.30
C ILE A 129 5.80 -3.86 15.95
N LEU A 130 5.93 -4.97 15.25
CA LEU A 130 6.57 -6.16 15.80
C LEU A 130 7.76 -6.55 14.95
N ILE A 131 8.92 -6.58 15.60
CA ILE A 131 10.16 -6.97 14.95
C ILE A 131 10.62 -8.26 15.56
N HIS A 132 10.87 -9.26 14.72
CA HIS A 132 11.41 -10.52 15.23
C HIS A 132 12.14 -11.29 14.13
#